data_59ff2fdc0c3735b25c8671b18dda76e5
#
_entry.id   59ff2fdc0c3735b25c8671b18dda76e5
#
_cell.length_a   1.000
_cell.length_b   1.000
_cell.length_c   1.000
_cell.angle_alpha   90.00
_cell.angle_beta   90.00
_cell.angle_gamma   90.00
#
_symmetry.space_group_name_H-M   'P 1'
#
loop_
_entity.id
_entity.type
_entity.pdbx_description
1 polymer ?
#
loop_
_entity_poly.entity_id
_entity_poly.type
_entity_poly.pdbx_seq_one_letter_code
_entity_poly.pdbx_strand_id
1 'polypeptide(L)'
;GESTGPLALPAMPQLSPDRGPLVLGVLICYESIFPELARKQVAQGATLLVNISNDAWFGRSSAPEQHLSLGILRAVEQRRWLARSTNTGISAFVDPAGTVVARSGLFKAESLSHPVVPLTETSVFFTLEPWLPWAGLALFLICFAPAFCGSGVTSNRTTRISNASAC
;
A
#
# COMPACT_ATOMS: atom_id res chain seq x y z
N GLY A 1 -8.46 13.25 -11.39
CA GLY A 1 -9.80 12.70 -11.41
C GLY A 1 -10.29 12.45 -10.01
N GLU A 2 -11.49 12.88 -9.69
CA GLU A 2 -12.11 12.50 -8.42
C GLU A 2 -12.28 10.98 -8.41
N SER A 3 -11.68 10.29 -7.44
CA SER A 3 -11.92 8.86 -7.26
C SER A 3 -13.37 8.67 -6.85
N THR A 4 -14.17 8.11 -7.74
CA THR A 4 -15.50 7.66 -7.41
C THR A 4 -15.40 6.65 -6.27
N GLY A 5 -16.35 6.68 -5.33
CA GLY A 5 -16.41 5.71 -4.22
C GLY A 5 -16.59 4.27 -4.75
N PRO A 6 -16.54 3.28 -3.85
CA PRO A 6 -16.71 1.88 -4.21
C PRO A 6 -18.08 1.63 -4.85
N LEU A 7 -18.10 0.72 -5.82
CA LEU A 7 -19.30 0.34 -6.54
C LEU A 7 -20.04 -0.76 -5.77
N ALA A 8 -21.20 -0.43 -5.22
CA ALA A 8 -22.09 -1.41 -4.63
C ALA A 8 -22.85 -2.15 -5.75
N LEU A 9 -22.71 -3.45 -5.81
CA LEU A 9 -23.54 -4.29 -6.68
C LEU A 9 -24.86 -4.61 -5.97
N PRO A 10 -26.01 -4.57 -6.68
CA PRO A 10 -27.26 -5.00 -6.11
C PRO A 10 -27.11 -6.45 -5.61
N ALA A 11 -27.74 -6.73 -4.48
CA ALA A 11 -27.73 -8.08 -3.90
C ALA A 11 -28.18 -9.09 -4.96
N MET A 12 -27.26 -9.92 -5.45
CA MET A 12 -27.61 -11.02 -6.31
C MET A 12 -28.13 -12.15 -5.42
N PRO A 13 -29.41 -12.57 -5.55
CA PRO A 13 -29.96 -13.61 -4.68
C PRO A 13 -29.26 -14.97 -4.76
N GLN A 14 -28.38 -15.15 -5.78
CA GLN A 14 -27.62 -16.37 -6.02
C GLN A 14 -26.25 -16.39 -5.32
N LEU A 15 -25.76 -15.25 -4.81
CA LEU A 15 -24.61 -15.23 -3.91
C LEU A 15 -25.15 -15.38 -2.49
N SER A 16 -24.80 -16.48 -1.84
CA SER A 16 -25.21 -16.91 -0.50
C SER A 16 -25.75 -15.77 0.40
N PRO A 17 -26.99 -15.86 0.88
CA PRO A 17 -27.63 -14.80 1.66
C PRO A 17 -26.86 -14.43 2.95
N ASP A 18 -25.96 -15.31 3.41
CA ASP A 18 -25.21 -15.16 4.66
C ASP A 18 -23.90 -14.34 4.49
N ARG A 19 -23.54 -13.88 3.30
CA ARG A 19 -22.21 -13.30 3.03
C ARG A 19 -22.16 -11.79 2.86
N GLY A 20 -23.17 -11.08 3.25
CA GLY A 20 -23.16 -9.61 3.17
C GLY A 20 -23.10 -9.04 1.73
N PRO A 21 -23.16 -7.72 1.56
CA PRO A 21 -23.14 -7.08 0.25
C PRO A 21 -21.76 -7.17 -0.41
N LEU A 22 -21.76 -7.43 -1.72
CA LEU A 22 -20.56 -7.32 -2.54
C LEU A 22 -20.36 -5.87 -2.96
N VAL A 23 -19.36 -5.22 -2.39
CA VAL A 23 -18.98 -3.84 -2.69
C VAL A 23 -17.58 -3.84 -3.28
N LEU A 24 -17.47 -3.38 -4.53
CA LEU A 24 -16.21 -3.39 -5.26
C LEU A 24 -15.43 -2.10 -5.02
N GLY A 25 -14.22 -2.20 -4.51
CA GLY A 25 -13.21 -1.14 -4.50
C GLY A 25 -12.37 -1.21 -5.77
N VAL A 26 -12.62 -0.32 -6.72
CA VAL A 26 -11.96 -0.35 -8.03
C VAL A 26 -10.70 0.48 -8.01
N LEU A 27 -9.61 -0.11 -8.47
CA LEU A 27 -8.29 0.49 -8.65
C LEU A 27 -7.91 0.40 -10.13
N ILE A 28 -7.67 1.53 -10.75
CA ILE A 28 -7.35 1.58 -12.19
C ILE A 28 -5.83 1.63 -12.37
N CYS A 29 -5.29 0.61 -13.07
CA CYS A 29 -3.89 0.55 -13.48
C CYS A 29 -2.93 0.79 -12.28
N TYR A 30 -2.14 1.84 -12.33
CA TYR A 30 -1.15 2.21 -11.31
C TYR A 30 -1.75 2.55 -9.94
N GLU A 31 -3.03 2.79 -9.82
CA GLU A 31 -3.66 3.05 -8.51
C GLU A 31 -3.44 1.91 -7.52
N SER A 32 -3.26 0.69 -8.00
CA SER A 32 -2.99 -0.48 -7.14
C SER A 32 -1.64 -0.45 -6.43
N ILE A 33 -0.71 0.42 -6.84
CA ILE A 33 0.59 0.55 -6.14
C ILE A 33 0.52 1.47 -4.92
N PHE A 34 -0.51 2.34 -4.83
CA PHE A 34 -0.67 3.32 -3.77
C PHE A 34 -1.55 2.75 -2.63
N PRO A 35 -1.00 2.54 -1.42
CA PRO A 35 -1.75 1.97 -0.30
C PRO A 35 -2.94 2.82 0.10
N GLU A 36 -2.79 4.14 0.09
CA GLU A 36 -3.83 5.09 0.49
C GLU A 36 -5.08 5.02 -0.40
N LEU A 37 -4.95 4.68 -1.70
CA LEU A 37 -6.09 4.54 -2.60
C LEU A 37 -6.89 3.28 -2.27
N ALA A 38 -6.20 2.14 -2.07
CA ALA A 38 -6.85 0.90 -1.65
C ALA A 38 -7.51 1.06 -0.27
N ARG A 39 -6.82 1.71 0.67
CA ARG A 39 -7.36 2.02 1.99
C ARG A 39 -8.62 2.88 1.90
N LYS A 40 -8.63 3.91 1.05
CA LYS A 40 -9.80 4.78 0.84
C LYS A 40 -11.01 3.98 0.37
N GLN A 41 -10.83 3.06 -0.58
CA GLN A 41 -11.90 2.18 -1.05
C GLN A 41 -12.46 1.31 0.08
N VAL A 42 -11.58 0.72 0.89
CA VAL A 42 -11.99 -0.14 2.02
C VAL A 42 -12.65 0.68 3.13
N ALA A 43 -12.15 1.88 3.43
CA ALA A 43 -12.77 2.79 4.40
C ALA A 43 -14.17 3.22 3.99
N GLN A 44 -14.47 3.22 2.69
CA GLN A 44 -15.77 3.51 2.12
C GLN A 44 -16.66 2.26 1.98
N GLY A 45 -16.23 1.12 2.52
CA GLY A 45 -17.03 -0.11 2.60
C GLY A 45 -16.73 -1.17 1.55
N ALA A 46 -15.65 -1.05 0.76
CA ALA A 46 -15.30 -2.09 -0.20
C ALA A 46 -15.02 -3.43 0.50
N THR A 47 -15.67 -4.50 0.01
CA THR A 47 -15.53 -5.86 0.52
C THR A 47 -14.67 -6.74 -0.39
N LEU A 48 -14.38 -6.27 -1.61
CA LEU A 48 -13.51 -6.88 -2.62
C LEU A 48 -12.77 -5.77 -3.35
N LEU A 49 -11.46 -5.93 -3.55
CA LEU A 49 -10.68 -5.05 -4.42
C LEU A 49 -10.67 -5.59 -5.84
N VAL A 50 -10.83 -4.70 -6.81
CA VAL A 50 -10.73 -5.02 -8.24
C VAL A 50 -9.69 -4.09 -8.86
N ASN A 51 -8.68 -4.67 -9.52
CA ASN A 51 -7.70 -3.89 -10.28
C ASN A 51 -7.86 -4.16 -11.77
N ILE A 52 -8.09 -3.12 -12.54
CA ILE A 52 -8.18 -3.18 -14.01
C ILE A 52 -7.00 -2.43 -14.58
N SER A 53 -6.15 -3.09 -15.36
CA SER A 53 -4.90 -2.51 -15.84
C SER A 53 -4.63 -2.82 -17.31
N ASN A 54 -3.99 -1.86 -17.96
CA ASN A 54 -3.36 -2.06 -19.25
C ASN A 54 -1.84 -2.11 -19.07
N ASP A 55 -1.29 -3.33 -19.04
CA ASP A 55 0.14 -3.57 -18.81
C ASP A 55 0.95 -3.64 -20.12
N ALA A 56 0.40 -3.20 -21.26
CA ALA A 56 1.06 -3.30 -22.58
C ALA A 56 2.40 -2.56 -22.67
N TRP A 57 2.57 -1.47 -21.92
CA TRP A 57 3.82 -0.68 -21.88
C TRP A 57 5.01 -1.45 -21.36
N PHE A 58 4.78 -2.43 -20.49
CA PHE A 58 5.84 -3.18 -19.82
C PHE A 58 6.49 -4.22 -20.74
N GLY A 59 5.83 -4.59 -21.84
CA GLY A 59 6.31 -5.61 -22.75
C GLY A 59 6.63 -6.93 -22.03
N ARG A 60 7.64 -7.65 -22.52
CA ARG A 60 8.13 -8.89 -21.89
C ARG A 60 9.28 -8.61 -20.92
N SER A 61 9.02 -7.83 -19.89
CA SER A 61 9.97 -7.48 -18.82
C SER A 61 9.53 -8.06 -17.48
N SER A 62 10.27 -7.76 -16.41
CA SER A 62 9.88 -8.09 -15.04
C SER A 62 8.79 -7.16 -14.47
N ALA A 63 8.47 -6.07 -15.15
CA ALA A 63 7.54 -5.07 -14.62
C ALA A 63 6.11 -5.59 -14.39
N PRO A 64 5.51 -6.45 -15.23
CA PRO A 64 4.21 -7.07 -14.94
C PRO A 64 4.19 -7.88 -13.63
N GLU A 65 5.28 -8.59 -13.31
CA GLU A 65 5.42 -9.34 -12.05
C GLU A 65 5.53 -8.38 -10.86
N GLN A 66 6.32 -7.33 -11.00
CA GLN A 66 6.46 -6.31 -9.96
C GLN A 66 5.12 -5.59 -9.71
N HIS A 67 4.40 -5.26 -10.77
CA HIS A 67 3.09 -4.61 -10.66
C HIS A 67 2.06 -5.53 -9.98
N LEU A 68 2.06 -6.83 -10.28
CA LEU A 68 1.24 -7.81 -9.57
C LEU A 68 1.66 -7.90 -8.09
N SER A 69 2.95 -7.95 -7.79
CA SER A 69 3.47 -8.03 -6.42
C SER A 69 3.03 -6.83 -5.57
N LEU A 70 3.01 -5.63 -6.14
CA LEU A 70 2.48 -4.44 -5.47
C LEU A 70 0.97 -4.54 -5.21
N GLY A 71 0.21 -5.12 -6.16
CA GLY A 71 -1.21 -5.40 -5.96
C GLY A 71 -1.46 -6.44 -4.85
N ILE A 72 -0.60 -7.46 -4.75
CA ILE A 72 -0.67 -8.46 -3.67
C ILE A 72 -0.58 -7.80 -2.29
N LEU A 73 0.31 -6.81 -2.13
CA LEU A 73 0.42 -6.06 -0.88
C LEU A 73 -0.91 -5.41 -0.50
N ARG A 74 -1.66 -4.88 -1.46
CA ARG A 74 -2.98 -4.28 -1.20
C ARG A 74 -3.97 -5.31 -0.64
N ALA A 75 -3.96 -6.54 -1.15
CA ALA A 75 -4.80 -7.61 -0.63
C ALA A 75 -4.50 -7.90 0.85
N VAL A 76 -3.22 -8.02 1.20
CA VAL A 76 -2.75 -8.28 2.57
C VAL A 76 -3.04 -7.10 3.50
N GLU A 77 -2.63 -5.90 3.11
CA GLU A 77 -2.76 -4.67 3.91
C GLU A 77 -4.21 -4.36 4.23
N GLN A 78 -5.11 -4.61 3.28
CA GLN A 78 -6.53 -4.29 3.44
C GLN A 78 -7.37 -5.49 3.89
N ARG A 79 -6.79 -6.69 3.99
CA ARG A 79 -7.50 -7.97 4.25
C ARG A 79 -8.68 -8.14 3.30
N ARG A 80 -8.43 -7.95 2.00
CA ARG A 80 -9.46 -8.09 0.95
C ARG A 80 -8.96 -9.04 -0.13
N TRP A 81 -9.87 -9.79 -0.70
CA TRP A 81 -9.60 -10.44 -1.98
C TRP A 81 -9.26 -9.38 -3.02
N LEU A 82 -8.33 -9.69 -3.92
CA LEU A 82 -8.03 -8.88 -5.09
C LEU A 82 -8.33 -9.69 -6.35
N ALA A 83 -9.24 -9.17 -7.16
CA ALA A 83 -9.47 -9.64 -8.53
C ALA A 83 -8.76 -8.68 -9.48
N ARG A 84 -7.67 -9.13 -10.11
CA ARG A 84 -6.90 -8.35 -11.06
C ARG A 84 -7.17 -8.82 -12.48
N SER A 85 -7.54 -7.89 -13.36
CA SER A 85 -7.75 -8.11 -14.80
C SER A 85 -6.82 -7.22 -15.60
N THR A 86 -6.05 -7.82 -16.50
CA THR A 86 -5.12 -7.10 -17.38
C THR A 86 -5.27 -7.60 -18.82
N ASN A 87 -4.99 -6.74 -19.80
CA ASN A 87 -5.05 -7.11 -21.21
C ASN A 87 -3.85 -7.98 -21.65
N THR A 88 -2.62 -7.56 -21.36
CA THR A 88 -1.38 -8.24 -21.77
C THR A 88 -0.52 -8.67 -20.59
N GLY A 89 -0.82 -8.13 -19.41
CA GLY A 89 -0.15 -8.45 -18.15
C GLY A 89 -0.65 -9.76 -17.53
N ILE A 90 -0.50 -9.84 -16.22
CA ILE A 90 -0.90 -11.01 -15.45
C ILE A 90 -2.22 -10.72 -14.75
N SER A 91 -3.29 -11.37 -15.21
CA SER A 91 -4.55 -11.41 -14.47
C SER A 91 -4.45 -12.42 -13.33
N ALA A 92 -5.05 -12.12 -12.18
CA ALA A 92 -4.93 -13.00 -11.02
C ALA A 92 -6.08 -12.81 -10.02
N PHE A 93 -6.34 -13.86 -9.24
CA PHE A 93 -7.06 -13.78 -7.99
C PHE A 93 -6.06 -13.97 -6.84
N VAL A 94 -6.11 -13.05 -5.88
CA VAL A 94 -5.25 -13.05 -4.69
C VAL A 94 -6.12 -13.07 -3.45
N ASP A 95 -5.81 -13.97 -2.53
CA ASP A 95 -6.52 -14.07 -1.26
C ASP A 95 -6.06 -12.99 -0.26
N PRO A 96 -6.77 -12.78 0.85
CA PRO A 96 -6.41 -11.79 1.87
C PRO A 96 -5.10 -12.06 2.62
N ALA A 97 -4.49 -13.23 2.44
CA ALA A 97 -3.18 -13.59 2.97
C ALA A 97 -2.04 -13.33 1.96
N GLY A 98 -2.39 -12.89 0.74
CA GLY A 98 -1.43 -12.61 -0.32
C GLY A 98 -1.10 -13.82 -1.21
N THR A 99 -1.85 -14.92 -1.08
CA THR A 99 -1.65 -16.08 -1.92
C THR A 99 -2.30 -15.85 -3.29
N VAL A 100 -1.54 -16.05 -4.36
CA VAL A 100 -2.06 -16.03 -5.72
C VAL A 100 -2.74 -17.40 -5.98
N VAL A 101 -4.06 -17.44 -5.92
CA VAL A 101 -4.85 -18.69 -6.05
C VAL A 101 -5.16 -19.04 -7.49
N ALA A 102 -5.17 -18.07 -8.39
CA ALA A 102 -5.29 -18.27 -9.83
C ALA A 102 -4.54 -17.15 -10.55
N ARG A 103 -3.85 -17.47 -11.64
CA ARG A 103 -3.16 -16.48 -12.47
C ARG A 103 -3.13 -16.88 -13.94
N SER A 104 -3.14 -15.87 -14.82
CA SER A 104 -2.93 -16.06 -16.26
C SER A 104 -1.44 -16.05 -16.63
N GLY A 105 -1.15 -16.50 -17.82
CA GLY A 105 0.16 -16.25 -18.44
C GLY A 105 0.28 -14.82 -18.97
N LEU A 106 1.54 -14.34 -19.08
CA LEU A 106 1.86 -13.07 -19.72
C LEU A 106 1.58 -13.16 -21.24
N PHE A 107 0.89 -12.16 -21.81
CA PHE A 107 0.46 -12.11 -23.21
C PHE A 107 -0.42 -13.32 -23.66
N LYS A 108 -1.21 -13.85 -22.74
CA LYS A 108 -2.18 -14.90 -23.05
C LYS A 108 -3.60 -14.41 -22.85
N ALA A 109 -4.45 -14.70 -23.82
CA ALA A 109 -5.89 -14.50 -23.70
C ALA A 109 -6.49 -15.67 -22.90
N GLU A 110 -6.67 -15.48 -21.61
CA GLU A 110 -7.19 -16.48 -20.69
C GLU A 110 -8.33 -15.87 -19.86
N SER A 111 -9.34 -16.71 -19.57
CA SER A 111 -10.40 -16.35 -18.63
C SER A 111 -10.17 -17.08 -17.30
N LEU A 112 -10.13 -16.34 -16.22
CA LEU A 112 -10.00 -16.88 -14.88
C LEU A 112 -11.33 -16.78 -14.14
N SER A 113 -11.68 -17.81 -13.39
CA SER A 113 -12.81 -17.80 -12.47
C SER A 113 -12.38 -18.38 -11.13
N HIS A 114 -12.73 -17.68 -10.05
CA HIS A 114 -12.43 -18.13 -8.69
C HIS A 114 -13.53 -17.65 -7.73
N PRO A 115 -13.99 -18.50 -6.80
CA PRO A 115 -14.92 -18.07 -5.77
C PRO A 115 -14.21 -17.11 -4.80
N VAL A 116 -14.81 -15.95 -4.54
CA VAL A 116 -14.31 -14.97 -3.59
C VAL A 116 -15.31 -14.78 -2.46
N VAL A 117 -14.82 -14.42 -1.28
CA VAL A 117 -15.65 -14.15 -0.11
C VAL A 117 -15.55 -12.65 0.20
N PRO A 118 -16.69 -11.91 0.19
CA PRO A 118 -16.72 -10.55 0.67
C PRO A 118 -16.25 -10.47 2.13
N LEU A 119 -15.29 -9.58 2.44
CA LEU A 119 -14.75 -9.42 3.78
C LEU A 119 -14.96 -7.98 4.25
N THR A 120 -15.32 -7.83 5.52
CA THR A 120 -15.51 -6.53 6.17
C THR A 120 -14.45 -6.24 7.23
N GLU A 121 -13.76 -7.28 7.71
CA GLU A 121 -12.71 -7.13 8.71
C GLU A 121 -11.54 -6.29 8.20
N THR A 122 -10.97 -5.48 9.07
CA THR A 122 -9.80 -4.65 8.76
C THR A 122 -8.53 -5.24 9.36
N SER A 123 -7.39 -4.96 8.74
CA SER A 123 -6.08 -5.36 9.25
C SER A 123 -5.57 -4.40 10.32
N VAL A 124 -4.57 -4.83 11.07
CA VAL A 124 -3.80 -3.93 11.96
C VAL A 124 -3.14 -2.83 11.16
N PHE A 125 -2.62 -3.16 9.97
CA PHE A 125 -2.01 -2.17 9.07
C PHE A 125 -3.00 -1.08 8.66
N PHE A 126 -4.24 -1.44 8.31
CA PHE A 126 -5.30 -0.47 7.98
C PHE A 126 -5.47 0.60 9.06
N THR A 127 -5.36 0.23 10.34
CA THR A 127 -5.49 1.14 11.48
C THR A 127 -4.24 1.98 11.70
N LEU A 128 -3.04 1.40 11.50
CA LEU A 128 -1.77 2.04 11.80
C LEU A 128 -1.23 2.90 10.64
N GLU A 129 -1.58 2.59 9.39
CA GLU A 129 -1.04 3.25 8.20
C GLU A 129 -1.04 4.79 8.28
N PRO A 130 -2.11 5.49 8.72
CA PRO A 130 -2.11 6.95 8.77
C PRO A 130 -1.08 7.54 9.75
N TRP A 131 -0.64 6.74 10.73
CA TRP A 131 0.28 7.16 11.78
C TRP A 131 1.74 6.81 11.47
N LEU A 132 2.00 5.88 10.54
CA LEU A 132 3.34 5.41 10.22
C LEU A 132 4.30 6.54 9.78
N PRO A 133 3.90 7.50 8.91
CA PRO A 133 4.78 8.61 8.53
C PRO A 133 5.16 9.49 9.73
N TRP A 134 4.21 9.75 10.62
CA TRP A 134 4.43 10.56 11.82
C TRP A 134 5.31 9.84 12.85
N ALA A 135 5.11 8.54 13.03
CA ALA A 135 5.96 7.71 13.87
C ALA A 135 7.40 7.68 13.33
N GLY A 136 7.57 7.53 12.01
CA GLY A 136 8.87 7.59 11.36
C GLY A 136 9.55 8.95 11.54
N LEU A 137 8.82 10.05 11.37
CA LEU A 137 9.33 11.41 11.59
C LEU A 137 9.73 11.62 13.06
N ALA A 138 8.90 11.19 14.01
CA ALA A 138 9.21 11.30 15.44
C ALA A 138 10.48 10.51 15.79
N LEU A 139 10.60 9.28 15.31
CA LEU A 139 11.80 8.46 15.50
C LEU A 139 13.05 9.12 14.91
N PHE A 140 12.93 9.65 13.69
CA PHE A 140 14.01 10.39 13.05
C PHE A 140 14.46 11.57 13.91
N LEU A 141 13.53 12.40 14.37
CA LEU A 141 13.84 13.56 15.22
C LEU A 141 14.50 13.14 16.55
N ILE A 142 14.02 12.07 17.18
CA ILE A 142 14.62 11.55 18.43
C ILE A 142 16.05 11.08 18.19
N CYS A 143 16.31 10.38 17.09
CA CYS A 143 17.66 9.87 16.80
C CYS A 143 18.65 10.96 16.39
N PHE A 144 18.19 12.00 15.70
CA PHE A 144 19.09 13.03 15.15
C PHE A 144 19.12 14.33 15.94
N ALA A 145 18.14 14.64 16.80
CA ALA A 145 18.15 15.83 17.65
C ALA A 145 19.42 15.97 18.51
N PRO A 146 19.99 14.91 19.13
CA PRO A 146 21.23 15.02 19.89
C PRO A 146 22.44 15.47 19.05
N ALA A 147 22.47 15.08 17.75
CA ALA A 147 23.56 15.45 16.85
C ALA A 147 23.56 16.95 16.53
N PHE A 148 22.39 17.60 16.53
CA PHE A 148 22.28 19.05 16.32
C PHE A 148 22.49 19.88 17.60
N CYS A 149 22.19 19.32 18.77
CA CYS A 149 22.33 20.02 20.04
C CYS A 149 23.77 19.95 20.61
N GLY A 150 24.63 19.04 20.10
CA GLY A 150 25.98 18.78 20.58
C GLY A 150 27.08 19.68 20.03
N SER A 151 26.81 20.63 19.12
CA SER A 151 27.82 21.52 18.52
C SER A 151 27.93 22.91 19.19
N GLY A 152 27.52 23.01 20.44
CA GLY A 152 27.82 24.20 21.27
C GLY A 152 29.30 24.21 21.59
N VAL A 153 30.08 24.91 20.78
CA VAL A 153 31.51 25.20 20.96
C VAL A 153 31.75 25.84 22.32
N THR A 154 32.31 25.09 23.25
CA THR A 154 32.95 25.67 24.44
C THR A 154 34.28 26.29 24.04
N SER A 155 34.25 27.54 23.57
CA SER A 155 35.46 28.36 23.43
C SER A 155 35.83 28.88 24.81
N ASN A 156 36.61 28.12 25.56
CA ASN A 156 37.23 28.60 26.79
C ASN A 156 38.71 28.95 26.49
N ARG A 157 38.91 30.14 25.96
CA ARG A 157 40.25 30.74 25.79
C ARG A 157 40.57 31.53 27.02
N THR A 158 41.13 30.90 28.07
CA THR A 158 41.76 31.57 29.19
C THR A 158 43.17 31.96 28.77
N THR A 159 43.32 33.19 28.31
CA THR A 159 44.66 33.82 28.10
C THR A 159 45.18 34.24 29.44
N ARG A 160 46.09 33.47 30.00
CA ARG A 160 46.91 33.89 31.16
C ARG A 160 48.04 34.80 30.64
N ILE A 161 47.89 36.07 30.86
CA ILE A 161 49.02 37.07 30.73
C ILE A 161 49.81 36.95 32.00
N SER A 162 51.02 36.40 31.94
CA SER A 162 52.01 36.52 33.01
C SER A 162 52.85 37.75 32.74
N ASN A 163 52.65 38.80 33.55
CA ASN A 163 53.59 39.85 33.70
C ASN A 163 54.79 39.31 34.45
N ALA A 164 55.96 39.39 33.87
CA ALA A 164 57.20 39.31 34.56
C ALA A 164 57.92 40.67 34.36
N SER A 165 57.83 41.51 35.37
CA SER A 165 58.75 42.61 35.61
C SER A 165 60.03 42.09 36.22
N ALA A 166 61.13 42.52 35.76
CA ALA A 166 62.25 42.81 36.70
C ALA A 166 63.50 43.31 35.98
N CYS A 167 63.99 44.39 36.49
CA CYS A 167 65.37 44.89 36.52
C CYS A 167 66.23 44.79 35.27
#